data_004a5400eb6b1853a43a5f9c8a4f8d2e
#
_entry.id   004a5400eb6b1853a43a5f9c8a4f8d2e
#
_cell.length_a   1.000
_cell.length_b   1.000
_cell.length_c   1.000
_cell.angle_alpha   90.00
_cell.angle_beta   90.00
_cell.angle_gamma   90.00
#
_symmetry.space_group_name_H-M   'P 1'
#
loop_
_entity.id
_entity.type
_entity.pdbx_description
1 polymer ?
#
loop_
_entity_poly.entity_id
_entity_poly.type
_entity_poly.pdbx_seq_one_letter_code
_entity_poly.pdbx_strand_id
1 'polypeptide(L)'
;MNEMKHIVCIEGKRNTDKFLNKDNVKRKRTLNWTIDDAFFAYDKQIEVLRRLITDDPDLEERKFFIKEIKNKLDGYARQDAENGIHDLSVFISLNATIELLLVNKMRCTYCYKCCELIYKDVMAPRQWTLDRVDNDQGHNVGNVILACLACNLQRRTMDAERFKFGKQLRIVKGF
;
A
#
# COMPACT_ATOMS: atom_id res chain seq x y z
N MET A 1 47.57 10.99 -16.04
CA MET A 1 46.73 9.96 -15.39
C MET A 1 45.39 9.90 -16.11
N ASN A 2 45.13 8.80 -16.84
CA ASN A 2 43.86 8.62 -17.55
C ASN A 2 42.79 8.24 -16.50
N GLU A 3 41.87 9.16 -16.22
CA GLU A 3 40.69 8.81 -15.44
C GLU A 3 39.84 7.80 -16.23
N MET A 4 39.75 6.58 -15.73
CA MET A 4 38.83 5.58 -16.28
C MET A 4 37.39 6.04 -16.01
N LYS A 5 36.71 6.51 -17.04
CA LYS A 5 35.27 6.83 -16.99
C LYS A 5 34.51 5.52 -16.98
N HIS A 6 33.80 5.24 -15.87
CA HIS A 6 32.87 4.13 -15.83
C HIS A 6 31.59 4.52 -16.61
N ILE A 7 31.32 3.77 -17.68
CA ILE A 7 30.12 3.96 -18.50
C ILE A 7 29.08 2.91 -18.03
N VAL A 8 27.92 3.38 -17.60
CA VAL A 8 26.77 2.52 -17.29
C VAL A 8 25.73 2.69 -18.39
N CYS A 9 25.44 1.61 -19.11
CA CYS A 9 24.31 1.58 -20.05
C CYS A 9 23.02 1.32 -19.29
N ILE A 10 22.04 2.22 -19.45
CA ILE A 10 20.70 2.06 -18.86
C ILE A 10 19.72 1.87 -20.00
N GLU A 11 19.09 0.70 -20.07
CA GLU A 11 18.10 0.36 -21.07
C GLU A 11 16.69 0.45 -20.51
N GLY A 12 15.74 0.79 -21.42
CA GLY A 12 14.32 0.89 -21.14
C GLY A 12 13.87 2.28 -20.69
N LYS A 13 12.80 2.78 -21.32
CA LYS A 13 12.25 4.12 -21.09
C LYS A 13 12.01 4.43 -19.63
N ARG A 14 11.48 3.48 -18.85
CA ARG A 14 11.21 3.67 -17.41
C ARG A 14 12.48 3.92 -16.60
N ASN A 15 13.58 3.25 -16.95
CA ASN A 15 14.86 3.37 -16.26
C ASN A 15 15.57 4.66 -16.66
N THR A 16 15.58 5.00 -17.96
CA THR A 16 16.14 6.25 -18.47
C THR A 16 15.40 7.46 -17.93
N ASP A 17 14.06 7.45 -17.88
CA ASP A 17 13.25 8.54 -17.32
C ASP A 17 13.56 8.78 -15.83
N LYS A 18 13.90 7.74 -15.09
CA LYS A 18 14.25 7.84 -13.67
C LYS A 18 15.55 8.62 -13.43
N PHE A 19 16.49 8.56 -14.38
CA PHE A 19 17.80 9.23 -14.27
C PHE A 19 17.82 10.59 -14.99
N LEU A 20 17.08 10.73 -16.10
CA LEU A 20 17.09 11.94 -16.91
C LEU A 20 16.04 12.96 -16.46
N ASN A 21 14.90 12.53 -15.97
CA ASN A 21 13.84 13.42 -15.49
C ASN A 21 14.02 13.71 -14.01
N LYS A 22 14.83 14.74 -13.70
CA LYS A 22 15.02 15.22 -12.31
C LYS A 22 13.73 15.83 -11.72
N ASP A 23 12.80 16.26 -12.55
CA ASP A 23 11.50 16.81 -12.13
C ASP A 23 10.43 15.72 -12.20
N ASN A 24 10.50 14.75 -11.28
CA ASN A 24 9.39 13.80 -11.06
C ASN A 24 8.20 14.56 -10.47
N VAL A 25 7.43 15.25 -11.33
CA VAL A 25 6.14 15.81 -10.94
C VAL A 25 5.25 14.64 -10.50
N LYS A 26 5.02 14.54 -9.20
CA LYS A 26 4.15 13.50 -8.65
C LYS A 26 2.75 13.67 -9.24
N ARG A 27 2.28 12.64 -9.94
CA ARG A 27 0.92 12.63 -10.49
C ARG A 27 -0.08 12.62 -9.33
N LYS A 28 -1.01 13.58 -9.35
CA LYS A 28 -2.08 13.70 -8.36
C LYS A 28 -3.22 12.75 -8.68
N ARG A 29 -3.77 12.10 -7.65
CA ARG A 29 -5.00 11.29 -7.75
C ARG A 29 -6.24 12.16 -7.61
N THR A 30 -6.12 13.27 -6.91
CA THR A 30 -7.22 14.12 -6.45
C THR A 30 -7.75 15.08 -7.50
N LEU A 31 -7.24 15.08 -8.73
CA LEU A 31 -7.64 16.05 -9.78
C LEU A 31 -9.17 16.09 -10.04
N ASN A 32 -9.85 14.95 -9.85
CA ASN A 32 -11.29 14.79 -10.08
C ASN A 32 -12.06 14.39 -8.80
N TRP A 33 -11.47 14.58 -7.63
CA TRP A 33 -12.13 14.25 -6.37
C TRP A 33 -12.83 15.50 -5.81
N THR A 34 -14.05 15.30 -5.33
CA THR A 34 -14.87 16.36 -4.68
C THR A 34 -14.87 16.18 -3.16
N ILE A 35 -14.01 15.33 -2.62
CA ILE A 35 -13.95 15.02 -1.18
C ILE A 35 -13.26 16.14 -0.41
N ASP A 36 -13.77 16.45 0.79
CA ASP A 36 -13.19 17.43 1.68
C ASP A 36 -11.76 17.04 2.12
N ASP A 37 -10.87 18.02 2.21
CA ASP A 37 -9.48 17.83 2.64
C ASP A 37 -9.37 17.28 4.08
N ALA A 38 -10.38 17.48 4.94
CA ALA A 38 -10.43 16.91 6.28
C ALA A 38 -10.35 15.38 6.29
N PHE A 39 -10.82 14.70 5.24
CA PHE A 39 -10.74 13.25 5.13
C PHE A 39 -9.33 12.69 4.93
N PHE A 40 -8.33 13.53 4.66
CA PHE A 40 -6.94 13.10 4.63
C PHE A 40 -6.30 13.02 6.04
N ALA A 41 -6.97 13.53 7.08
CA ALA A 41 -6.52 13.37 8.45
C ALA A 41 -6.66 11.90 8.91
N TYR A 42 -5.64 11.39 9.62
CA TYR A 42 -5.59 9.99 10.05
C TYR A 42 -6.82 9.58 10.88
N ASP A 43 -7.18 10.39 11.89
CA ASP A 43 -8.29 10.08 12.78
C ASP A 43 -9.63 10.05 12.03
N LYS A 44 -9.78 10.93 11.04
CA LYS A 44 -10.97 10.95 10.18
C LYS A 44 -11.06 9.71 9.30
N GLN A 45 -9.94 9.20 8.80
CA GLN A 45 -9.91 7.95 8.02
C GLN A 45 -10.24 6.73 8.89
N ILE A 46 -9.81 6.70 10.14
CA ILE A 46 -10.21 5.65 11.10
C ILE A 46 -11.71 5.73 11.41
N GLU A 47 -12.25 6.94 11.62
CA GLU A 47 -13.70 7.15 11.81
C GLU A 47 -14.49 6.62 10.61
N VAL A 48 -14.08 6.97 9.39
CA VAL A 48 -14.71 6.45 8.16
C VAL A 48 -14.74 4.93 8.14
N LEU A 49 -13.61 4.26 8.42
CA LEU A 49 -13.58 2.80 8.45
C LEU A 49 -14.54 2.21 9.48
N ARG A 50 -14.67 2.81 10.66
CA ARG A 50 -15.65 2.39 11.68
C ARG A 50 -17.08 2.52 11.18
N ARG A 51 -17.40 3.62 10.53
CA ARG A 51 -18.72 3.87 9.96
C ARG A 51 -19.01 2.94 8.76
N LEU A 52 -18.00 2.57 7.98
CA LEU A 52 -18.14 1.60 6.90
C LEU A 52 -18.47 0.19 7.41
N ILE A 53 -17.82 -0.27 8.49
CA ILE A 53 -18.03 -1.62 9.03
C ILE A 53 -19.39 -1.75 9.73
N THR A 54 -19.90 -0.67 10.32
CA THR A 54 -21.22 -0.63 10.95
C THR A 54 -22.35 -0.36 9.96
N ASP A 55 -22.04 -0.24 8.68
CA ASP A 55 -23.00 0.06 7.60
C ASP A 55 -23.80 1.36 7.84
N ASP A 56 -23.14 2.38 8.43
CA ASP A 56 -23.74 3.65 8.83
C ASP A 56 -24.35 4.37 7.60
N PRO A 57 -25.70 4.57 7.58
CA PRO A 57 -26.37 5.20 6.44
C PRO A 57 -26.06 6.70 6.31
N ASP A 58 -25.65 7.36 7.40
CA ASP A 58 -25.41 8.81 7.44
C ASP A 58 -23.99 9.18 6.93
N LEU A 59 -23.20 8.20 6.50
CA LEU A 59 -21.89 8.46 5.85
C LEU A 59 -22.11 8.81 4.37
N GLU A 60 -22.21 10.10 4.07
CA GLU A 60 -22.44 10.60 2.69
C GLU A 60 -21.37 10.14 1.70
N GLU A 61 -20.09 10.10 2.12
CA GLU A 61 -18.96 9.70 1.28
C GLU A 61 -18.77 8.19 1.20
N ARG A 62 -19.68 7.38 1.75
CA ARG A 62 -19.61 5.91 1.76
C ARG A 62 -19.26 5.32 0.40
N LYS A 63 -19.97 5.74 -0.66
CA LYS A 63 -19.76 5.22 -2.02
C LYS A 63 -18.34 5.50 -2.52
N PHE A 64 -17.81 6.66 -2.18
CA PHE A 64 -16.44 7.05 -2.55
C PHE A 64 -15.40 6.13 -1.88
N PHE A 65 -15.47 5.96 -0.56
CA PHE A 65 -14.50 5.13 0.16
C PHE A 65 -14.59 3.65 -0.22
N ILE A 66 -15.78 3.10 -0.36
CA ILE A 66 -15.98 1.73 -0.85
C ILE A 66 -15.36 1.56 -2.23
N LYS A 67 -15.59 2.51 -3.16
CA LYS A 67 -14.99 2.49 -4.49
C LYS A 67 -13.46 2.48 -4.44
N GLU A 68 -12.86 3.33 -3.60
CA GLU A 68 -11.40 3.40 -3.46
C GLU A 68 -10.78 2.11 -2.91
N ILE A 69 -11.45 1.45 -1.96
CA ILE A 69 -11.03 0.15 -1.43
C ILE A 69 -11.19 -0.93 -2.51
N LYS A 70 -12.37 -1.00 -3.15
CA LYS A 70 -12.64 -1.97 -4.23
C LYS A 70 -11.67 -1.85 -5.38
N ASN A 71 -11.34 -0.64 -5.83
CA ASN A 71 -10.35 -0.42 -6.89
C ASN A 71 -9.00 -1.09 -6.58
N LYS A 72 -8.57 -1.10 -5.31
CA LYS A 72 -7.35 -1.82 -4.92
C LYS A 72 -7.55 -3.32 -4.91
N LEU A 73 -8.67 -3.81 -4.38
CA LEU A 73 -9.00 -5.25 -4.38
C LEU A 73 -9.07 -5.80 -5.79
N ASP A 74 -9.72 -5.08 -6.71
CA ASP A 74 -9.76 -5.44 -8.13
C ASP A 74 -8.36 -5.47 -8.77
N GLY A 75 -7.47 -4.58 -8.32
CA GLY A 75 -6.06 -4.59 -8.71
C GLY A 75 -5.32 -5.84 -8.24
N TYR A 76 -5.56 -6.26 -6.99
CA TYR A 76 -4.99 -7.48 -6.44
C TYR A 76 -5.54 -8.74 -7.09
N ALA A 77 -6.86 -8.80 -7.33
CA ALA A 77 -7.48 -9.92 -8.02
C ALA A 77 -6.90 -10.11 -9.44
N ARG A 78 -6.70 -9.02 -10.19
CA ARG A 78 -6.04 -9.07 -11.49
C ARG A 78 -4.59 -9.54 -11.39
N GLN A 79 -3.83 -9.03 -10.43
CA GLN A 79 -2.44 -9.45 -10.20
C GLN A 79 -2.36 -10.94 -9.88
N ASP A 80 -3.25 -11.43 -9.02
CA ASP A 80 -3.28 -12.84 -8.65
C ASP A 80 -3.68 -13.72 -9.85
N ALA A 81 -4.64 -13.28 -10.65
CA ALA A 81 -5.03 -13.98 -11.88
C ALA A 81 -3.90 -14.04 -12.92
N GLU A 82 -3.18 -12.92 -13.12
CA GLU A 82 -2.00 -12.86 -14.01
C GLU A 82 -0.89 -13.81 -13.56
N ASN A 83 -0.77 -14.04 -12.24
CA ASN A 83 0.21 -14.99 -11.67
C ASN A 83 -0.32 -16.42 -11.52
N GLY A 84 -1.58 -16.70 -11.90
CA GLY A 84 -2.18 -18.04 -11.80
C GLY A 84 -2.48 -18.50 -10.37
N ILE A 85 -2.58 -17.59 -9.42
CA ILE A 85 -2.77 -17.88 -7.98
C ILE A 85 -4.08 -17.30 -7.42
N HIS A 86 -4.98 -16.83 -8.29
CA HIS A 86 -6.27 -16.27 -7.87
C HIS A 86 -7.27 -17.37 -7.52
N ASP A 87 -7.75 -17.36 -6.28
CA ASP A 87 -8.81 -18.26 -5.79
C ASP A 87 -9.95 -17.44 -5.18
N LEU A 88 -11.07 -17.37 -5.89
CA LEU A 88 -12.27 -16.62 -5.48
C LEU A 88 -12.85 -17.09 -4.14
N SER A 89 -12.67 -18.37 -3.78
CA SER A 89 -13.27 -18.94 -2.57
C SER A 89 -12.63 -18.44 -1.29
N VAL A 90 -11.36 -18.02 -1.35
CA VAL A 90 -10.56 -17.56 -0.21
C VAL A 90 -10.01 -16.14 -0.39
N PHE A 91 -10.21 -15.50 -1.54
CA PHE A 91 -9.80 -14.13 -1.78
C PHE A 91 -10.42 -13.18 -0.75
N ILE A 92 -9.62 -12.23 -0.25
CA ILE A 92 -10.07 -11.32 0.80
C ILE A 92 -11.23 -10.43 0.34
N SER A 93 -12.33 -10.45 1.08
CA SER A 93 -13.51 -9.64 0.80
C SER A 93 -13.33 -8.17 1.20
N LEU A 94 -14.24 -7.31 0.74
CA LEU A 94 -14.29 -5.90 1.15
C LEU A 94 -14.40 -5.76 2.68
N ASN A 95 -15.33 -6.49 3.31
CA ASN A 95 -15.55 -6.40 4.75
C ASN A 95 -14.33 -6.90 5.55
N ALA A 96 -13.77 -8.05 5.17
CA ALA A 96 -12.55 -8.56 5.79
C ALA A 96 -11.36 -7.59 5.61
N THR A 97 -11.29 -6.87 4.49
CA THR A 97 -10.29 -5.82 4.29
C THR A 97 -10.51 -4.65 5.24
N ILE A 98 -11.73 -4.15 5.38
CA ILE A 98 -12.05 -3.04 6.31
C ILE A 98 -11.73 -3.45 7.75
N GLU A 99 -12.09 -4.68 8.15
CA GLU A 99 -11.75 -5.22 9.47
C GLU A 99 -10.23 -5.28 9.68
N LEU A 100 -9.48 -5.78 8.70
CA LEU A 100 -8.01 -5.84 8.77
C LEU A 100 -7.40 -4.46 8.97
N LEU A 101 -7.90 -3.45 8.24
CA LEU A 101 -7.45 -2.06 8.37
C LEU A 101 -7.73 -1.50 9.76
N LEU A 102 -8.93 -1.76 10.32
CA LEU A 102 -9.34 -1.31 11.64
C LEU A 102 -8.58 -1.99 12.78
N VAL A 103 -8.47 -3.32 12.75
CA VAL A 103 -7.75 -4.11 13.77
C VAL A 103 -6.29 -3.65 13.88
N ASN A 104 -5.66 -3.38 12.75
CA ASN A 104 -4.30 -2.83 12.71
C ASN A 104 -4.25 -1.31 12.97
N LYS A 105 -5.40 -0.66 13.25
CA LYS A 105 -5.47 0.79 13.45
C LYS A 105 -4.79 1.56 12.31
N MET A 106 -4.98 1.10 11.09
CA MET A 106 -4.31 1.69 9.91
C MET A 106 -2.78 1.85 10.07
N ARG A 107 -2.11 0.94 10.78
CA ARG A 107 -0.66 0.96 10.97
C ARG A 107 0.03 -0.16 10.19
N CYS A 108 1.10 0.20 9.51
CA CYS A 108 1.93 -0.78 8.80
C CYS A 108 2.49 -1.83 9.75
N THR A 109 2.28 -3.11 9.47
CA THR A 109 2.79 -4.24 10.26
C THR A 109 4.33 -4.22 10.40
N TYR A 110 5.04 -3.68 9.41
CA TYR A 110 6.49 -3.66 9.41
C TYR A 110 7.10 -2.48 10.16
N CYS A 111 6.67 -1.25 9.87
CA CYS A 111 7.31 -0.04 10.41
C CYS A 111 6.46 0.72 11.42
N TYR A 112 5.26 0.24 11.73
CA TYR A 112 4.27 0.85 12.65
C TYR A 112 3.82 2.28 12.29
N LYS A 113 4.29 2.85 11.18
CA LYS A 113 3.81 4.17 10.72
C LYS A 113 2.37 4.07 10.24
N CYS A 114 1.61 5.16 10.44
CA CYS A 114 0.24 5.25 9.95
C CYS A 114 0.20 5.09 8.43
N CYS A 115 -0.71 4.25 7.96
CA CYS A 115 -1.07 4.14 6.56
C CYS A 115 -2.17 5.14 6.22
N GLU A 116 -2.31 5.47 4.96
CA GLU A 116 -3.32 6.38 4.42
C GLU A 116 -4.35 5.58 3.62
N LEU A 117 -5.63 5.66 4.01
CA LEU A 117 -6.74 5.02 3.30
C LEU A 117 -6.94 5.66 1.93
N ILE A 118 -7.01 7.00 1.93
CA ILE A 118 -6.98 7.84 0.74
C ILE A 118 -5.74 8.73 0.79
N TYR A 119 -5.22 9.07 -0.37
CA TYR A 119 -3.95 9.80 -0.50
C TYR A 119 -3.92 10.61 -1.79
N LYS A 120 -3.20 11.75 -1.76
CA LYS A 120 -3.19 12.74 -2.85
C LYS A 120 -2.29 12.33 -4.04
N ASP A 121 -1.19 11.65 -3.78
CA ASP A 121 -0.18 11.32 -4.81
C ASP A 121 -0.26 9.86 -5.25
N VAL A 122 -0.07 9.58 -6.54
CA VAL A 122 -0.21 8.21 -7.14
C VAL A 122 0.70 7.19 -6.46
N MET A 123 1.89 7.52 -6.03
CA MET A 123 2.82 6.60 -5.37
C MET A 123 3.09 7.04 -3.93
N ALA A 124 2.04 7.55 -3.24
CA ALA A 124 2.18 7.94 -1.84
C ALA A 124 2.82 6.81 -1.01
N PRO A 125 3.96 7.03 -0.36
CA PRO A 125 4.70 5.94 0.29
C PRO A 125 3.97 5.34 1.49
N ARG A 126 3.02 6.09 2.09
CA ARG A 126 2.22 5.66 3.23
C ARG A 126 0.84 5.11 2.83
N GLN A 127 0.48 5.10 1.54
CA GLN A 127 -0.77 4.45 1.14
C GLN A 127 -0.80 3.02 1.66
N TRP A 128 -1.96 2.59 2.11
CA TRP A 128 -2.16 1.21 2.54
C TRP A 128 -2.02 0.22 1.38
N THR A 129 -1.49 -0.94 1.66
CA THR A 129 -1.42 -2.07 0.74
C THR A 129 -1.70 -3.35 1.51
N LEU A 130 -2.22 -4.35 0.82
CA LEU A 130 -2.18 -5.73 1.28
C LEU A 130 -0.87 -6.35 0.80
N ASP A 131 -0.09 -6.89 1.72
CA ASP A 131 1.15 -7.58 1.41
C ASP A 131 0.98 -9.05 1.76
N ARG A 132 1.27 -9.94 0.81
CA ARG A 132 1.10 -11.40 0.98
C ARG A 132 2.23 -11.94 1.85
N VAL A 133 1.89 -12.71 2.87
CA VAL A 133 2.88 -13.38 3.74
C VAL A 133 3.63 -14.42 2.92
N ASP A 134 2.88 -15.29 2.25
CA ASP A 134 3.36 -16.26 1.27
C ASP A 134 3.08 -15.74 -0.14
N ASN A 135 4.14 -15.53 -0.94
CA ASN A 135 4.02 -14.99 -2.29
C ASN A 135 3.50 -16.01 -3.32
N ASP A 136 3.52 -17.30 -2.99
CA ASP A 136 3.02 -18.38 -3.85
C ASP A 136 1.50 -18.53 -3.75
N GLN A 137 0.87 -17.83 -2.82
CA GLN A 137 -0.58 -17.76 -2.66
C GLN A 137 -1.09 -16.37 -3.01
N GLY A 138 -2.40 -16.28 -3.38
CA GLY A 138 -3.08 -15.03 -3.68
C GLY A 138 -3.32 -14.13 -2.45
N HIS A 139 -3.99 -12.99 -2.68
CA HIS A 139 -4.42 -12.07 -1.61
C HIS A 139 -5.63 -12.67 -0.85
N ASN A 140 -5.39 -13.81 -0.19
CA ASN A 140 -6.37 -14.61 0.50
C ASN A 140 -6.52 -14.19 1.97
N VAL A 141 -7.68 -14.49 2.55
CA VAL A 141 -7.89 -14.35 4.00
C VAL A 141 -6.81 -15.19 4.72
N GLY A 142 -6.13 -14.59 5.68
CA GLY A 142 -5.03 -15.25 6.42
C GLY A 142 -3.65 -15.14 5.75
N ASN A 143 -3.58 -14.86 4.44
CA ASN A 143 -2.31 -14.67 3.72
C ASN A 143 -1.93 -13.21 3.50
N VAL A 144 -2.70 -12.25 3.97
CA VAL A 144 -2.42 -10.81 3.78
C VAL A 144 -2.24 -10.08 5.10
N ILE A 145 -1.33 -9.13 5.09
CA ILE A 145 -1.09 -8.20 6.19
C ILE A 145 -1.13 -6.76 5.69
N LEU A 146 -1.46 -5.84 6.61
CA LEU A 146 -1.46 -4.42 6.29
C LEU A 146 -0.03 -3.88 6.24
N ALA A 147 0.39 -3.36 5.09
CA ALA A 147 1.67 -2.69 4.90
C ALA A 147 1.49 -1.31 4.26
N CYS A 148 2.41 -0.38 4.53
CA CYS A 148 2.51 0.81 3.70
C CYS A 148 3.24 0.48 2.38
N LEU A 149 2.95 1.21 1.30
CA LEU A 149 3.56 0.97 -0.01
C LEU A 149 5.09 0.93 0.05
N ALA A 150 5.70 1.82 0.82
CA ALA A 150 7.16 1.86 0.95
C ALA A 150 7.74 0.56 1.52
N CYS A 151 7.11 -0.02 2.55
CA CYS A 151 7.55 -1.29 3.12
C CYS A 151 7.27 -2.47 2.19
N ASN A 152 6.08 -2.53 1.59
CA ASN A 152 5.72 -3.57 0.64
C ASN A 152 6.72 -3.62 -0.55
N LEU A 153 7.02 -2.47 -1.17
CA LEU A 153 8.00 -2.39 -2.26
C LEU A 153 9.44 -2.75 -1.81
N GLN A 154 9.80 -2.49 -0.55
CA GLN A 154 11.13 -2.83 -0.02
C GLN A 154 11.24 -4.32 0.31
N ARG A 155 10.17 -4.93 0.79
CA ARG A 155 10.17 -6.36 1.13
C ARG A 155 10.39 -7.23 -0.11
N ARG A 156 9.72 -6.92 -1.20
CA ARG A 156 9.76 -7.74 -2.42
C ARG A 156 9.37 -9.20 -2.12
N THR A 157 10.32 -10.13 -2.32
CA THR A 157 10.16 -11.57 -2.08
C THR A 157 10.80 -12.04 -0.77
N MET A 158 11.30 -11.11 0.06
CA MET A 158 11.87 -11.48 1.36
C MET A 158 10.79 -12.05 2.27
N ASP A 159 11.14 -13.04 3.08
CA ASP A 159 10.28 -13.56 4.14
C ASP A 159 9.73 -12.44 5.03
N ALA A 160 8.43 -12.49 5.34
CA ALA A 160 7.72 -11.41 6.00
C ALA A 160 8.23 -11.15 7.43
N GLU A 161 8.48 -12.23 8.21
CA GLU A 161 8.95 -12.08 9.60
C GLU A 161 10.41 -11.59 9.65
N ARG A 162 11.25 -12.08 8.75
CA ARG A 162 12.63 -11.59 8.61
C ARG A 162 12.69 -10.11 8.26
N PHE A 163 11.84 -9.68 7.32
CA PHE A 163 11.77 -8.26 6.94
C PHE A 163 11.24 -7.40 8.10
N LYS A 164 10.20 -7.86 8.79
CA LYS A 164 9.63 -7.20 9.96
C LYS A 164 10.67 -7.03 11.07
N PHE A 165 11.40 -8.10 11.40
CA PHE A 165 12.48 -8.04 12.37
C PHE A 165 13.49 -6.95 12.02
N GLY A 166 14.00 -6.94 10.77
CA GLY A 166 14.96 -5.93 10.30
C GLY A 166 14.41 -4.49 10.36
N LYS A 167 13.11 -4.30 10.10
CA LYS A 167 12.45 -2.98 10.16
C LYS A 167 12.24 -2.46 11.58
N GLN A 168 12.13 -3.34 12.56
CA GLN A 168 11.85 -3.02 13.96
C GLN A 168 13.11 -3.07 14.82
N LEU A 169 14.23 -3.54 14.27
CA LEU A 169 15.50 -3.60 14.97
C LEU A 169 15.97 -2.19 15.34
N ARG A 170 16.21 -1.95 16.61
CA ARG A 170 16.88 -0.77 17.14
C ARG A 170 18.30 -1.11 17.55
N ILE A 171 19.26 -0.49 16.87
CA ILE A 171 20.68 -0.60 17.26
C ILE A 171 20.96 0.57 18.22
N VAL A 172 21.29 0.24 19.46
CA VAL A 172 21.71 1.23 20.46
C VAL A 172 23.20 1.09 20.65
N LYS A 173 23.95 2.20 20.59
CA LYS A 173 25.38 2.21 20.90
C LYS A 173 25.53 1.93 22.38
N GLY A 174 26.17 0.82 22.73
CA GLY A 174 26.60 0.55 24.11
C GLY A 174 27.66 1.57 24.55
N PHE A 175 27.61 1.96 25.82
CA PHE A 175 28.65 2.76 26.44
C PHE A 175 29.80 1.87 26.88
#